data_4bf8754d639adb0f41a16f473b7549fb
#
_entry.id   4bf8754d639adb0f41a16f473b7549fb
#
_cell.length_a   1.000
_cell.length_b   1.000
_cell.length_c   1.000
_cell.angle_alpha   90.00
_cell.angle_beta   90.00
_cell.angle_gamma   90.00
#
_symmetry.space_group_name_H-M   'P 1'
#
loop_
_entity.id
_entity.type
_entity.pdbx_description
1 polymer ?
#
loop_
_entity_poly.entity_id
_entity_poly.type
_entity_poly.pdbx_seq_one_letter_code
_entity_poly.pdbx_strand_id
1 'polypeptide(L)'
;MPDDPIPIDAVMTDINGQWNASNVTKPSLTTVNGESQPYRFDLNAGDHIIGRTGSPAFDEVPLGNHKYGNRFYNVELELFTLTSRQRLYNLMREVRRIMHARRHSLTNFQRQMFTTFNEEVGEQANIWTGTIQIQLENNGVLLETS
;
A
#
# COMPACT_ATOMS: atom_id res chain seq x y z
N MET A 1 -26.25 -3.40 6.49
CA MET A 1 -24.90 -3.69 6.97
C MET A 1 -23.89 -2.90 6.14
N PRO A 2 -22.99 -2.14 6.76
CA PRO A 2 -21.98 -1.43 6.00
C PRO A 2 -21.07 -2.40 5.26
N ASP A 3 -20.58 -1.98 4.13
CA ASP A 3 -19.63 -2.77 3.36
C ASP A 3 -18.30 -2.87 4.11
N ASP A 4 -17.60 -3.97 3.92
CA ASP A 4 -16.25 -4.11 4.45
C ASP A 4 -15.32 -3.11 3.74
N PRO A 5 -14.41 -2.49 4.47
CA PRO A 5 -13.44 -1.58 3.85
C PRO A 5 -12.51 -2.35 2.92
N ILE A 6 -12.17 -1.72 1.81
CA ILE A 6 -11.19 -2.27 0.88
C ILE A 6 -9.81 -1.76 1.31
N PRO A 7 -8.89 -2.65 1.73
CA PRO A 7 -7.62 -2.23 2.33
C PRO A 7 -6.79 -1.30 1.44
N ILE A 8 -6.68 -1.61 0.15
CA ILE A 8 -5.87 -0.77 -0.74
C ILE A 8 -6.45 0.63 -0.90
N ASP A 9 -7.77 0.76 -0.94
CA ASP A 9 -8.41 2.08 -1.04
C ASP A 9 -8.12 2.91 0.20
N ALA A 10 -8.18 2.29 1.38
CA ALA A 10 -7.88 2.97 2.64
C ALA A 10 -6.44 3.46 2.70
N VAL A 11 -5.48 2.61 2.29
CA VAL A 11 -4.06 2.96 2.28
C VAL A 11 -3.79 4.09 1.28
N MET A 12 -4.33 4.01 0.07
CA MET A 12 -4.10 5.03 -0.95
C MET A 12 -4.72 6.36 -0.57
N THR A 13 -5.89 6.36 0.05
CA THR A 13 -6.53 7.58 0.56
C THR A 13 -5.67 8.23 1.65
N ASP A 14 -5.11 7.41 2.54
CA ASP A 14 -4.25 7.90 3.62
C ASP A 14 -2.95 8.51 3.05
N ILE A 15 -2.31 7.84 2.11
CA ILE A 15 -1.11 8.34 1.45
C ILE A 15 -1.41 9.67 0.75
N ASN A 16 -2.51 9.74 0.01
CA ASN A 16 -2.89 10.96 -0.69
C ASN A 16 -3.12 12.14 0.26
N GLY A 17 -3.77 11.89 1.39
CA GLY A 17 -4.09 12.93 2.37
C GLY A 17 -2.91 13.36 3.22
N GLN A 18 -1.94 12.49 3.45
CA GLN A 18 -0.82 12.74 4.37
C GLN A 18 0.50 13.06 3.67
N TRP A 19 0.52 13.06 2.35
CA TRP A 19 1.74 13.35 1.60
C TRP A 19 2.20 14.78 1.86
N ASN A 20 3.48 14.94 2.21
CA ASN A 20 4.08 16.25 2.42
C ASN A 20 4.97 16.62 1.23
N ALA A 21 4.46 17.48 0.36
CA ALA A 21 5.17 17.91 -0.84
C ALA A 21 6.44 18.71 -0.53
N SER A 22 6.58 19.23 0.69
CA SER A 22 7.82 19.89 1.12
C SER A 22 8.96 18.90 1.33
N ASN A 23 8.64 17.64 1.67
CA ASN A 23 9.66 16.58 1.80
C ASN A 23 10.03 16.02 0.43
N VAL A 24 9.02 15.68 -0.35
CA VAL A 24 9.18 15.05 -1.67
C VAL A 24 8.02 15.50 -2.53
N THR A 25 8.28 15.91 -3.77
CA THR A 25 7.22 16.27 -4.72
C THR A 25 6.24 15.12 -4.87
N LYS A 26 4.95 15.42 -4.78
CA LYS A 26 3.90 14.39 -4.81
C LYS A 26 3.83 13.72 -6.18
N PRO A 27 3.89 12.37 -6.22
CA PRO A 27 3.69 11.63 -7.46
C PRO A 27 2.21 11.49 -7.79
N SER A 28 1.92 10.99 -8.99
CA SER A 28 0.56 10.57 -9.35
C SER A 28 0.24 9.26 -8.63
N LEU A 29 -0.95 9.19 -8.05
CA LEU A 29 -1.41 8.02 -7.30
C LEU A 29 -2.53 7.34 -8.08
N THR A 30 -2.39 6.04 -8.32
CA THR A 30 -3.38 5.24 -9.03
C THR A 30 -3.67 3.96 -8.25
N THR A 31 -4.94 3.64 -8.08
CA THR A 31 -5.38 2.39 -7.45
C THR A 31 -5.88 1.43 -8.52
N VAL A 32 -5.34 0.21 -8.53
CA VAL A 32 -5.83 -0.84 -9.42
C VAL A 32 -7.00 -1.53 -8.73
N ASN A 33 -8.18 -1.37 -9.31
CA ASN A 33 -9.42 -1.96 -8.80
C ASN A 33 -9.67 -3.32 -9.45
N GLY A 34 -9.24 -4.37 -8.76
CA GLY A 34 -9.67 -5.75 -8.89
C GLY A 34 -9.70 -6.42 -10.25
N GLU A 35 -10.25 -5.86 -11.23
CA GLU A 35 -10.25 -6.45 -12.54
C GLU A 35 -9.06 -5.94 -13.35
N SER A 36 -8.51 -6.82 -14.15
CA SER A 36 -7.34 -6.56 -14.97
C SER A 36 -7.58 -5.44 -15.98
N GLN A 37 -7.85 -4.25 -15.50
CA GLN A 37 -7.80 -3.11 -16.38
C GLN A 37 -6.34 -2.75 -16.60
N PRO A 38 -5.88 -2.76 -17.86
CA PRO A 38 -4.55 -2.26 -18.13
C PRO A 38 -4.55 -0.77 -17.77
N TYR A 39 -3.95 -0.44 -16.65
CA TYR A 39 -3.73 0.95 -16.33
C TYR A 39 -2.68 1.50 -17.28
N ARG A 40 -2.91 2.69 -17.76
CA ARG A 40 -1.94 3.41 -18.57
C ARG A 40 -1.54 4.65 -17.80
N PHE A 41 -0.26 4.87 -17.70
CA PHE A 41 0.27 6.06 -17.09
C PHE A 41 1.43 6.58 -17.94
N ASP A 42 1.62 7.89 -17.91
CA ASP A 42 2.69 8.55 -18.66
C ASP A 42 3.78 8.95 -17.68
N LEU A 43 4.90 8.24 -17.69
CA LEU A 43 6.04 8.54 -16.85
C LEU A 43 6.65 9.91 -17.14
N ASN A 44 6.46 10.44 -18.35
CA ASN A 44 6.93 11.78 -18.70
C ASN A 44 6.17 12.87 -17.97
N ALA A 45 4.97 12.55 -17.48
CA ALA A 45 4.16 13.49 -16.69
C ALA A 45 4.55 13.52 -15.20
N GLY A 46 5.52 12.72 -14.77
CA GLY A 46 6.02 12.65 -13.41
C GLY A 46 6.10 11.24 -12.88
N ASP A 47 6.40 11.13 -11.59
CA ASP A 47 6.51 9.86 -10.91
C ASP A 47 5.13 9.26 -10.63
N HIS A 48 5.06 7.96 -10.48
CA HIS A 48 3.81 7.25 -10.19
C HIS A 48 3.96 6.27 -9.03
N ILE A 49 2.91 6.20 -8.22
CA ILE A 49 2.71 5.14 -7.25
C ILE A 49 1.42 4.43 -7.60
N ILE A 50 1.49 3.14 -7.84
CA ILE A 50 0.35 2.32 -8.19
C ILE A 50 0.07 1.37 -7.04
N GLY A 51 -1.12 1.47 -6.46
CA GLY A 51 -1.55 0.62 -5.36
C GLY A 51 -2.40 -0.55 -5.84
N ARG A 52 -2.15 -1.73 -5.29
CA ARG A 52 -2.93 -2.93 -5.60
C ARG A 52 -3.06 -3.80 -4.37
N THR A 53 -4.05 -4.70 -4.40
CA THR A 53 -4.19 -5.75 -3.38
C THR A 53 -3.02 -6.72 -3.48
N GLY A 54 -2.47 -7.11 -2.33
CA GLY A 54 -1.38 -8.08 -2.28
C GLY A 54 -1.83 -9.51 -2.55
N SER A 55 -0.89 -10.41 -2.60
CA SER A 55 -1.14 -11.84 -2.79
C SER A 55 -0.41 -12.62 -1.69
N PRO A 56 -1.18 -13.24 -0.77
CA PRO A 56 -2.63 -13.27 -0.67
C PRO A 56 -3.20 -11.92 -0.24
N ALA A 57 -4.49 -11.70 -0.57
CA ALA A 57 -5.17 -10.46 -0.20
C ALA A 57 -5.27 -10.32 1.33
N PHE A 58 -5.60 -11.40 2.02
CA PHE A 58 -5.60 -11.43 3.48
C PHE A 58 -5.33 -12.84 4.01
N ASP A 59 -4.89 -12.90 5.27
CA ASP A 59 -4.70 -14.12 6.02
C ASP A 59 -5.46 -14.03 7.33
N GLU A 60 -5.99 -15.16 7.81
CA GLU A 60 -6.64 -15.24 9.10
C GLU A 60 -5.90 -16.22 10.00
N VAL A 61 -5.69 -15.83 11.24
CA VAL A 61 -5.09 -16.69 12.27
C VAL A 61 -6.13 -16.88 13.37
N PRO A 62 -6.81 -18.05 13.41
CA PRO A 62 -7.79 -18.33 14.46
C PRO A 62 -7.14 -18.37 15.84
N LEU A 63 -7.85 -17.89 16.84
CA LEU A 63 -7.43 -17.90 18.24
C LEU A 63 -8.28 -18.89 19.02
N GLY A 64 -7.63 -19.68 19.88
CA GLY A 64 -8.28 -20.54 20.85
C GLY A 64 -9.37 -21.44 20.26
N ASN A 65 -10.63 -21.09 20.49
CA ASN A 65 -11.80 -21.85 20.07
C ASN A 65 -12.19 -21.65 18.60
N HIS A 66 -11.38 -20.99 17.81
CA HIS A 66 -11.61 -20.67 16.39
C HIS A 66 -12.79 -19.75 16.11
N LYS A 67 -13.40 -19.16 17.14
CA LYS A 67 -14.50 -18.22 16.98
C LYS A 67 -13.99 -16.82 16.64
N TYR A 68 -12.87 -16.43 17.21
CA TYR A 68 -12.20 -15.15 16.97
C TYR A 68 -10.82 -15.40 16.40
N GLY A 69 -10.30 -14.43 15.71
CA GLY A 69 -8.96 -14.51 15.14
C GLY A 69 -8.41 -13.15 14.79
N ASN A 70 -7.21 -13.16 14.29
CA ASN A 70 -6.54 -11.97 13.74
C ASN A 70 -6.57 -12.03 12.24
N ARG A 71 -6.81 -10.90 11.61
CA ARG A 71 -6.75 -10.76 10.14
C ARG A 71 -5.61 -9.85 9.76
N PHE A 72 -4.90 -10.27 8.73
CA PHE A 72 -3.80 -9.52 8.15
C PHE A 72 -4.12 -9.30 6.67
N TYR A 73 -4.17 -8.04 6.26
CA TYR A 73 -4.47 -7.67 4.88
C TYR A 73 -3.17 -7.20 4.23
N ASN A 74 -2.91 -7.65 3.02
CA ASN A 74 -1.68 -7.34 2.31
C ASN A 74 -1.98 -6.43 1.14
N VAL A 75 -1.23 -5.34 1.03
CA VAL A 75 -1.30 -4.43 -0.10
C VAL A 75 0.08 -4.16 -0.65
N GLU A 76 0.16 -3.89 -1.94
CA GLU A 76 1.40 -3.57 -2.63
C GLU A 76 1.33 -2.21 -3.27
N LEU A 77 2.43 -1.48 -3.20
CA LEU A 77 2.61 -0.23 -3.92
C LEU A 77 3.80 -0.39 -4.87
N GLU A 78 3.58 -0.11 -6.15
CA GLU A 78 4.68 -0.02 -7.12
C GLU A 78 5.03 1.43 -7.34
N LEU A 79 6.32 1.74 -7.23
CA LEU A 79 6.86 3.06 -7.44
C LEU A 79 7.61 3.11 -8.75
N PHE A 80 7.37 4.16 -9.54
CA PHE A 80 8.02 4.37 -10.83
C PHE A 80 8.56 5.77 -10.93
N THR A 81 9.80 5.93 -11.36
CA THR A 81 10.39 7.24 -11.64
C THR A 81 11.37 7.15 -12.81
N LEU A 82 11.45 8.22 -13.61
CA LEU A 82 12.44 8.40 -14.64
C LEU A 82 13.59 9.31 -14.19
N THR A 83 13.49 9.91 -13.01
CA THR A 83 14.43 10.94 -12.57
C THR A 83 15.76 10.37 -12.13
N SER A 84 15.76 9.51 -11.11
CA SER A 84 16.98 8.91 -10.58
C SER A 84 16.63 7.83 -9.56
N ARG A 85 17.63 7.00 -9.24
CA ARG A 85 17.51 6.02 -8.17
C ARG A 85 17.27 6.70 -6.82
N GLN A 86 17.92 7.85 -6.58
CA GLN A 86 17.72 8.60 -5.35
C GLN A 86 16.27 9.07 -5.21
N ARG A 87 15.65 9.48 -6.31
CA ARG A 87 14.24 9.87 -6.33
C ARG A 87 13.34 8.71 -5.93
N LEU A 88 13.64 7.50 -6.41
CA LEU A 88 12.90 6.30 -6.01
C LEU A 88 12.95 6.09 -4.50
N TYR A 89 14.14 6.20 -3.90
CA TYR A 89 14.30 6.05 -2.45
C TYR A 89 13.64 7.18 -1.67
N ASN A 90 13.60 8.38 -2.23
CA ASN A 90 12.91 9.50 -1.60
C ASN A 90 11.39 9.27 -1.58
N LEU A 91 10.82 8.73 -2.66
CA LEU A 91 9.39 8.35 -2.70
C LEU A 91 9.10 7.27 -1.67
N MET A 92 9.93 6.23 -1.61
CA MET A 92 9.79 5.14 -0.63
C MET A 92 9.86 5.69 0.80
N ARG A 93 10.80 6.59 1.07
CA ARG A 93 10.97 7.18 2.40
C ARG A 93 9.72 7.94 2.84
N GLU A 94 9.08 8.68 1.94
CA GLU A 94 7.87 9.42 2.27
C GLU A 94 6.70 8.46 2.58
N VAL A 95 6.54 7.41 1.79
CA VAL A 95 5.52 6.37 2.09
C VAL A 95 5.79 5.75 3.46
N ARG A 96 7.05 5.38 3.74
CA ARG A 96 7.42 4.80 5.03
C ARG A 96 7.12 5.74 6.18
N ARG A 97 7.40 7.04 6.00
CA ARG A 97 7.09 8.06 7.01
C ARG A 97 5.59 8.09 7.32
N ILE A 98 4.76 8.10 6.28
CA ILE A 98 3.30 8.12 6.43
C ILE A 98 2.83 6.87 7.16
N MET A 99 3.30 5.70 6.73
CA MET A 99 2.90 4.43 7.36
C MET A 99 3.29 4.37 8.83
N HIS A 100 4.49 4.84 9.17
CA HIS A 100 4.95 4.85 10.55
C HIS A 100 4.18 5.86 11.40
N ALA A 101 3.99 7.07 10.90
CA ALA A 101 3.28 8.12 11.63
C ALA A 101 1.80 7.77 11.83
N ARG A 102 1.20 7.06 10.89
CA ARG A 102 -0.21 6.71 10.88
C ARG A 102 -0.48 5.25 11.21
N ARG A 103 0.47 4.55 11.81
CA ARG A 103 0.38 3.10 12.04
C ARG A 103 -0.86 2.65 12.82
N HIS A 104 -1.44 3.51 13.66
CA HIS A 104 -2.63 3.24 14.44
C HIS A 104 -3.81 4.15 14.10
N SER A 105 -3.70 4.94 13.04
CA SER A 105 -4.68 6.00 12.74
C SER A 105 -5.56 5.70 11.53
N LEU A 106 -5.35 4.58 10.85
CA LEU A 106 -6.15 4.22 9.69
C LEU A 106 -7.53 3.73 10.15
N THR A 107 -8.59 4.32 9.58
CA THR A 107 -9.96 3.95 9.91
C THR A 107 -10.24 2.49 9.55
N ASN A 108 -10.91 1.76 10.44
CA ASN A 108 -11.32 0.36 10.30
C ASN A 108 -10.17 -0.67 10.38
N PHE A 109 -8.93 -0.22 10.60
CA PHE A 109 -7.80 -1.11 10.80
C PHE A 109 -7.05 -0.71 12.05
N GLN A 110 -6.67 -1.68 12.86
CA GLN A 110 -6.00 -1.40 14.12
C GLN A 110 -4.55 -0.98 13.93
N ARG A 111 -3.93 -1.45 12.85
CA ARG A 111 -2.52 -1.20 12.60
C ARG A 111 -2.21 -1.30 11.11
N GLN A 112 -1.31 -0.46 10.65
CA GLN A 112 -0.71 -0.59 9.32
C GLN A 112 0.80 -0.55 9.45
N MET A 113 1.48 -1.39 8.68
CA MET A 113 2.93 -1.52 8.74
C MET A 113 3.55 -1.53 7.36
N PHE A 114 4.63 -0.76 7.21
CA PHE A 114 5.55 -0.90 6.10
C PHE A 114 6.41 -2.13 6.37
N THR A 115 6.31 -3.18 5.57
CA THR A 115 7.01 -4.43 5.83
C THR A 115 8.29 -4.59 5.02
N THR A 116 8.22 -4.37 3.71
CA THR A 116 9.40 -4.53 2.84
C THR A 116 9.40 -3.53 1.71
N PHE A 117 10.58 -3.25 1.20
CA PHE A 117 10.78 -2.55 -0.06
C PHE A 117 11.77 -3.34 -0.90
N ASN A 118 11.37 -3.68 -2.13
CA ASN A 118 12.23 -4.35 -3.09
C ASN A 118 12.48 -3.43 -4.26
N GLU A 119 13.74 -3.06 -4.48
CA GLU A 119 14.13 -2.33 -5.67
C GLU A 119 14.25 -3.32 -6.82
N GLU A 120 13.58 -3.03 -7.92
CA GLU A 120 13.63 -3.88 -9.10
C GLU A 120 14.62 -3.32 -10.11
N VAL A 121 15.45 -4.22 -10.66
CA VAL A 121 16.34 -3.86 -11.75
C VAL A 121 15.52 -3.97 -13.03
N GLY A 122 15.09 -2.83 -13.58
CA GLY A 122 14.32 -2.79 -14.81
C GLY A 122 15.16 -3.18 -16.00
N GLU A 123 14.55 -3.85 -16.96
CA GLU A 123 15.19 -4.16 -18.24
C GLU A 123 15.39 -2.92 -19.12
N GLN A 124 14.64 -1.86 -18.81
CA GLN A 124 14.71 -0.62 -19.54
C GLN A 124 15.62 0.37 -18.84
N ALA A 125 16.55 0.95 -19.58
CA ALA A 125 17.39 2.01 -19.08
C ALA A 125 16.55 3.23 -18.69
N ASN A 126 16.94 3.91 -17.61
CA ASN A 126 16.33 5.15 -17.13
C ASN A 126 14.96 5.02 -16.47
N ILE A 127 14.52 3.81 -16.17
CA ILE A 127 13.33 3.60 -15.34
C ILE A 127 13.77 2.92 -14.06
N TRP A 128 13.50 3.57 -12.94
CA TRP A 128 13.73 3.01 -11.61
C TRP A 128 12.39 2.61 -11.00
N THR A 129 12.29 1.36 -10.58
CA THR A 129 11.06 0.81 -10.02
C THR A 129 11.33 0.11 -8.72
N GLY A 130 10.32 0.07 -7.87
CA GLY A 130 10.39 -0.65 -6.60
C GLY A 130 9.00 -1.01 -6.12
N THR A 131 8.92 -2.02 -5.27
CA THR A 131 7.68 -2.50 -4.70
C THR A 131 7.73 -2.43 -3.20
N ILE A 132 6.72 -1.77 -2.60
CA ILE A 132 6.53 -1.70 -1.15
C ILE A 132 5.44 -2.68 -0.77
N GLN A 133 5.69 -3.49 0.27
CA GLN A 133 4.69 -4.34 0.88
C GLN A 133 4.19 -3.68 2.16
N ILE A 134 2.88 -3.58 2.31
CA ILE A 134 2.24 -3.01 3.50
C ILE A 134 1.26 -4.04 4.04
N GLN A 135 1.25 -4.21 5.35
CA GLN A 135 0.33 -5.11 6.03
C GLN A 135 -0.58 -4.32 6.95
N LEU A 136 -1.88 -4.59 6.85
CA LEU A 136 -2.90 -4.04 7.75
C LEU A 136 -3.38 -5.17 8.67
N GLU A 137 -3.70 -4.82 9.90
CA GLU A 137 -4.01 -5.80 10.93
C GLU A 137 -5.30 -5.45 11.66
N ASN A 138 -6.16 -6.45 11.85
CA ASN A 138 -7.30 -6.41 12.77
C ASN A 138 -7.23 -7.61 13.70
N ASN A 139 -7.22 -7.34 15.00
CA ASN A 139 -7.12 -8.36 16.03
C ASN A 139 -8.48 -8.62 16.67
N GLY A 140 -8.70 -9.86 17.09
CA GLY A 140 -9.92 -10.23 17.81
C GLY A 140 -11.18 -10.14 16.95
N VAL A 141 -11.07 -10.38 15.67
CA VAL A 141 -12.20 -10.33 14.74
C VAL A 141 -13.05 -11.58 14.89
N LEU A 142 -14.37 -11.41 14.90
CA LEU A 142 -15.30 -12.54 14.91
C LEU A 142 -15.23 -13.24 13.55
N LEU A 143 -14.79 -14.50 13.54
CA LEU A 143 -14.63 -15.29 12.32
C LEU A 143 -15.89 -16.05 11.95
N GLU A 144 -16.76 -16.34 12.93
CA GLU A 144 -18.04 -16.99 12.69
C GLU A 144 -19.14 -15.96 12.61
N THR A 145 -19.88 -16.01 11.52
CA THR A 145 -21.14 -15.28 11.38
C THR A 145 -22.27 -16.27 11.56
N SER A 146 -23.07 -16.06 12.56
CA SER A 146 -24.26 -16.89 12.77
C SER A 146 -25.35 -16.52 11.78
#